data_b2f5cdca657700bfa311b3df98445dd3
#
_entry.id   b2f5cdca657700bfa311b3df98445dd3
#
_cell.length_a   1.000
_cell.length_b   1.000
_cell.length_c   1.000
_cell.angle_alpha   90.00
_cell.angle_beta   90.00
_cell.angle_gamma   90.00
#
_symmetry.space_group_name_H-M   'P 1'
#
loop_
_entity.id
_entity.type
_entity.pdbx_description
1 polymer ?
#
loop_
_entity_poly.entity_id
_entity_poly.type
_entity_poly.pdbx_seq_one_letter_code
_entity_poly.pdbx_strand_id
1 'polypeptide(L)'
;MTKTMSIRMDRENYEFLTKITKEERSDLSKAVRDLVNRGRVLLAVERYKKGDASLGKAAQLAGLSVVQMMTLLAEFGVESRVEKDDYLEGL
;
A
#
# COMPACT_ATOMS: atom_id res chain seq x y z
N MET A 1 -0.73 4.38 -17.31
CA MET A 1 0.46 5.04 -17.88
C MET A 1 1.65 4.82 -16.98
N THR A 2 2.77 4.37 -17.54
CA THR A 2 3.99 4.16 -16.77
C THR A 2 4.97 5.32 -16.96
N LYS A 3 5.73 5.59 -15.93
CA LYS A 3 6.78 6.61 -15.98
C LYS A 3 8.09 5.99 -15.54
N THR A 4 9.17 6.44 -16.14
CA THR A 4 10.50 6.00 -15.76
C THR A 4 11.03 6.90 -14.66
N MET A 5 11.63 6.31 -13.63
CA MET A 5 12.27 7.09 -12.58
C MET A 5 13.59 6.44 -12.20
N SER A 6 14.54 7.27 -11.79
CA SER A 6 15.84 6.82 -11.32
C SER A 6 15.98 7.20 -9.86
N ILE A 7 16.35 6.24 -9.03
CA ILE A 7 16.59 6.48 -7.61
C ILE A 7 17.89 5.83 -7.18
N ARG A 8 18.49 6.38 -6.14
CA ARG A 8 19.62 5.75 -5.48
C ARG A 8 19.08 4.83 -4.41
N MET A 9 19.68 3.68 -4.26
CA MET A 9 19.22 2.70 -3.30
C MET A 9 20.38 2.22 -2.44
N ASP A 10 20.09 1.99 -1.15
CA ASP A 10 21.05 1.43 -0.23
C ASP A 10 21.46 0.04 -0.69
N ARG A 11 22.70 -0.33 -0.42
CA ARG A 11 23.22 -1.64 -0.79
C ARG A 11 22.34 -2.77 -0.25
N GLU A 12 21.94 -2.69 1.00
CA GLU A 12 21.10 -3.72 1.63
C GLU A 12 19.78 -3.89 0.91
N ASN A 13 19.12 -2.79 0.57
CA ASN A 13 17.85 -2.84 -0.16
C ASN A 13 18.02 -3.38 -1.56
N TYR A 14 19.11 -3.00 -2.22
CA TYR A 14 19.41 -3.50 -3.56
C TYR A 14 19.65 -5.02 -3.54
N GLU A 15 20.43 -5.50 -2.57
CA GLU A 15 20.70 -6.93 -2.42
C GLU A 15 19.41 -7.71 -2.11
N PHE A 16 18.55 -7.14 -1.27
CA PHE A 16 17.25 -7.72 -0.97
C PHE A 16 16.40 -7.87 -2.24
N LEU A 17 16.31 -6.79 -3.02
CA LEU A 17 15.55 -6.80 -4.27
C LEU A 17 16.08 -7.84 -5.25
N THR A 18 17.40 -7.94 -5.37
CA THR A 18 18.01 -8.92 -6.25
C THR A 18 17.66 -10.34 -5.82
N LYS A 19 17.69 -10.60 -4.51
CA LYS A 19 17.35 -11.90 -3.95
C LYS A 19 15.89 -12.26 -4.22
N ILE A 20 14.98 -11.33 -3.94
CA ILE A 20 13.54 -11.55 -4.14
C ILE A 20 13.23 -11.77 -5.62
N THR A 21 13.88 -11.00 -6.49
CA THR A 21 13.69 -11.15 -7.93
C THR A 21 14.05 -12.57 -8.40
N LYS A 22 15.13 -13.12 -7.87
CA LYS A 22 15.55 -14.49 -8.20
C LYS A 22 14.59 -15.54 -7.64
N GLU A 23 14.18 -15.37 -6.39
CA GLU A 23 13.28 -16.32 -5.73
C GLU A 23 11.92 -16.38 -6.42
N GLU A 24 11.38 -15.24 -6.81
CA GLU A 24 10.07 -15.13 -7.44
C GLU A 24 10.11 -15.28 -8.95
N ARG A 25 11.31 -15.43 -9.52
CA ARG A 25 11.52 -15.52 -10.98
C ARG A 25 10.85 -14.37 -11.72
N SER A 26 10.98 -13.17 -11.16
CA SER A 26 10.43 -11.95 -11.73
C SER A 26 11.56 -11.00 -12.13
N ASP A 27 11.22 -9.90 -12.77
CA ASP A 27 12.22 -8.87 -13.06
C ASP A 27 12.25 -7.83 -11.92
N LEU A 28 13.30 -7.01 -11.93
CA LEU A 28 13.52 -6.00 -10.90
C LEU A 28 12.38 -4.99 -10.86
N SER A 29 11.91 -4.54 -12.02
CA SER A 29 10.83 -3.56 -12.09
C SER A 29 9.56 -4.08 -11.45
N LYS A 30 9.21 -5.34 -11.72
CA LYS A 30 8.03 -5.96 -11.13
C LYS A 30 8.17 -6.07 -9.61
N ALA A 31 9.34 -6.49 -9.12
CA ALA A 31 9.59 -6.60 -7.69
C ALA A 31 9.43 -5.26 -6.98
N VAL A 32 9.96 -4.19 -7.57
CA VAL A 32 9.84 -2.84 -7.01
C VAL A 32 8.38 -2.40 -6.99
N ARG A 33 7.65 -2.60 -8.09
CA ARG A 33 6.24 -2.22 -8.15
C ARG A 33 5.40 -2.96 -7.12
N ASP A 34 5.63 -4.25 -6.96
CA ASP A 34 4.89 -5.07 -5.99
C ASP A 34 5.15 -4.58 -4.56
N LEU A 35 6.41 -4.27 -4.25
CA LEU A 35 6.77 -3.76 -2.92
C LEU A 35 6.21 -2.37 -2.66
N VAL A 36 6.19 -1.50 -3.67
CA VAL A 36 5.58 -0.18 -3.55
C VAL A 36 4.09 -0.31 -3.27
N ASN A 37 3.40 -1.22 -3.98
CA ASN A 37 1.98 -1.45 -3.75
C ASN A 37 1.72 -1.95 -2.32
N ARG A 38 2.53 -2.85 -1.83
CA ARG A 38 2.44 -3.33 -0.44
C ARG A 38 2.74 -2.22 0.56
N GLY A 39 3.73 -1.39 0.25
CA GLY A 39 4.09 -0.24 1.08
C GLY A 39 2.97 0.78 1.18
N ARG A 40 2.26 1.03 0.08
CA ARG A 40 1.10 1.92 0.08
C ARG A 40 0.02 1.43 1.03
N VAL A 41 -0.25 0.13 1.00
CA VAL A 41 -1.25 -0.48 1.87
C VAL A 41 -0.85 -0.34 3.33
N LEU A 42 0.40 -0.67 3.66
CA LEU A 42 0.89 -0.54 5.04
C LEU A 42 0.85 0.90 5.53
N LEU A 43 1.24 1.85 4.67
CA LEU A 43 1.18 3.26 5.02
C LEU A 43 -0.25 3.70 5.30
N ALA A 44 -1.20 3.24 4.50
CA ALA A 44 -2.60 3.56 4.69
C ALA A 44 -3.12 3.03 6.04
N VAL A 45 -2.78 1.78 6.37
CA VAL A 45 -3.16 1.16 7.64
C VAL A 45 -2.58 1.97 8.82
N GLU A 46 -1.30 2.32 8.73
CA GLU A 46 -0.64 3.08 9.80
C GLU A 46 -1.29 4.44 10.02
N ARG A 47 -1.58 5.16 8.94
CA ARG A 47 -2.20 6.48 9.05
C ARG A 47 -3.62 6.40 9.59
N TYR A 48 -4.36 5.39 9.19
CA TYR A 48 -5.71 5.17 9.71
C TYR A 48 -5.66 4.87 11.22
N LYS A 49 -4.76 4.00 11.65
CA LYS A 49 -4.60 3.64 13.07
C LYS A 49 -4.24 4.85 13.93
N LYS A 50 -3.42 5.75 13.40
CA LYS A 50 -3.01 6.96 14.12
C LYS A 50 -4.07 8.06 14.10
N GLY A 51 -5.12 7.89 13.32
CA GLY A 51 -6.14 8.90 13.16
C GLY A 51 -5.76 10.01 12.17
N ASP A 52 -4.71 9.81 11.40
CA ASP A 52 -4.23 10.80 10.43
C ASP A 52 -4.97 10.72 9.09
N ALA A 53 -5.76 9.68 8.90
CA ALA A 53 -6.54 9.50 7.68
C ALA A 53 -7.89 8.87 8.01
N SER A 54 -8.94 9.35 7.34
CA SER A 54 -10.25 8.72 7.41
C SER A 54 -10.21 7.38 6.67
N LEU A 55 -11.25 6.59 6.79
CA LEU A 55 -11.36 5.32 6.06
C LEU A 55 -11.28 5.55 4.55
N GLY A 56 -11.98 6.56 4.04
CA GLY A 56 -11.95 6.91 2.62
C GLY A 56 -10.56 7.34 2.15
N LYS A 57 -9.88 8.15 2.95
CA LYS A 57 -8.51 8.60 2.63
C LYS A 57 -7.54 7.42 2.65
N ALA A 58 -7.65 6.54 3.63
CA ALA A 58 -6.81 5.36 3.70
C ALA A 58 -7.02 4.46 2.49
N ALA A 59 -8.27 4.27 2.07
CA ALA A 59 -8.58 3.51 0.87
C ALA A 59 -7.93 4.11 -0.36
N GLN A 60 -7.99 5.44 -0.52
CA GLN A 60 -7.33 6.13 -1.63
C GLN A 60 -5.82 5.93 -1.60
N LEU A 61 -5.20 6.06 -0.44
CA LEU A 61 -3.75 5.83 -0.29
C LEU A 61 -3.37 4.41 -0.71
N ALA A 62 -4.17 3.45 -0.32
CA ALA A 62 -3.91 2.04 -0.63
C ALA A 62 -4.24 1.67 -2.07
N GLY A 63 -5.00 2.52 -2.78
CA GLY A 63 -5.48 2.20 -4.12
C GLY A 63 -6.62 1.18 -4.10
N LEU A 64 -7.42 1.19 -3.04
CA LEU A 64 -8.51 0.24 -2.82
C LEU A 64 -9.84 0.98 -2.70
N SER A 65 -10.94 0.22 -2.87
CA SER A 65 -12.25 0.74 -2.52
C SER A 65 -12.41 0.78 -1.00
N VAL A 66 -13.40 1.50 -0.50
CA VAL A 66 -13.66 1.56 0.94
C VAL A 66 -13.95 0.16 1.49
N VAL A 67 -14.75 -0.63 0.77
CA VAL A 67 -15.09 -1.99 1.20
C VAL A 67 -13.85 -2.88 1.27
N GLN A 68 -13.00 -2.80 0.26
CA GLN A 68 -11.74 -3.55 0.26
C GLN A 68 -10.84 -3.12 1.41
N MET A 69 -10.79 -1.82 1.70
CA MET A 69 -9.99 -1.30 2.81
C MET A 69 -10.52 -1.79 4.16
N MET A 70 -11.85 -1.85 4.32
CA MET A 70 -12.45 -2.39 5.54
C MET A 70 -12.05 -3.84 5.77
N THR A 71 -12.11 -4.65 4.71
CA THR A 71 -11.70 -6.06 4.77
C THR A 71 -10.24 -6.19 5.16
N LEU A 72 -9.40 -5.36 4.55
CA LEU A 72 -7.97 -5.36 4.84
C LEU A 72 -7.68 -4.99 6.29
N LEU A 73 -8.33 -3.93 6.78
CA LEU A 73 -8.15 -3.49 8.17
C LEU A 73 -8.54 -4.60 9.14
N ALA A 74 -9.62 -5.34 8.84
CA ALA A 74 -10.05 -6.46 9.67
C ALA A 74 -8.96 -7.54 9.72
N GLU A 75 -8.30 -7.81 8.61
CA GLU A 75 -7.19 -8.76 8.56
C GLU A 75 -6.02 -8.33 9.44
N PHE A 76 -5.82 -7.02 9.58
CA PHE A 76 -4.79 -6.47 10.46
C PHE A 76 -5.27 -6.31 11.91
N GLY A 77 -6.49 -6.76 12.21
CA GLY A 77 -7.04 -6.61 13.55
C GLY A 77 -7.42 -5.19 13.90
N VAL A 78 -7.65 -4.35 12.90
CA VAL A 78 -8.00 -2.95 13.10
C VAL A 78 -9.49 -2.77 12.85
N GLU A 79 -10.19 -2.23 13.85
CA GLU A 79 -11.60 -1.91 13.73
C GLU A 79 -11.77 -0.69 12.84
N SER A 80 -12.66 -0.76 11.86
CA SER A 80 -12.94 0.35 10.97
C SER A 80 -14.25 1.01 11.32
N ARG A 81 -14.31 2.35 11.15
CA ARG A 81 -15.51 3.15 11.34
C ARG A 81 -15.86 3.81 10.03
N VAL A 82 -17.11 3.66 9.61
CA VAL A 82 -17.61 4.32 8.42
C VAL A 82 -18.24 5.63 8.84
N GLU A 83 -17.70 6.73 8.35
CA GLU A 83 -18.19 8.07 8.62
C GLU A 83 -18.88 8.61 7.38
N LYS A 84 -19.61 9.73 7.54
CA LYS A 84 -20.33 10.34 6.44
C LYS A 84 -19.41 10.66 5.25
N ASP A 85 -18.23 11.18 5.53
CA ASP A 85 -17.25 11.54 4.50
C ASP A 85 -16.76 10.31 3.73
N ASP A 86 -16.69 9.15 4.38
CA ASP A 86 -16.25 7.93 3.74
C ASP A 86 -17.21 7.46 2.67
N TYR A 87 -18.51 7.66 2.87
CA TYR A 87 -19.51 7.36 1.85
C TYR A 87 -19.30 8.21 0.60
N LEU A 88 -19.00 9.49 0.80
CA LEU A 88 -18.81 10.41 -0.31
C LEU A 88 -17.51 10.13 -1.07
N GLU A 89 -16.46 9.78 -0.35
CA GLU A 89 -15.17 9.48 -0.95
C GLU A 89 -15.11 8.06 -1.54
N GLY A 90 -15.85 7.14 -0.97
CA GLY A 90 -15.83 5.73 -1.36
C GLY A 90 -16.71 5.39 -2.55
N LEU A 91 -17.54 6.31 -2.94
CA LEU A 91 -18.41 6.13 -4.09
C LEU A 91 -17.77 6.61 -5.38
#